data_08e89eb8287c4d65a8f016c5b68389ce
#
_entry.id   08e89eb8287c4d65a8f016c5b68389ce
#
_cell.length_a   1.000
_cell.length_b   1.000
_cell.length_c   1.000
_cell.angle_alpha   90.00
_cell.angle_beta   90.00
_cell.angle_gamma   90.00
#
_symmetry.space_group_name_H-M   'P 1'
#
loop_
_entity.id
_entity.type
_entity.pdbx_description
1 polymer ?
#
loop_
_entity_poly.entity_id
_entity_poly.type
_entity_poly.pdbx_seq_one_letter_code
_entity_poly.pdbx_strand_id
1 'polypeptide(L)'
;VTKHEVIKKGRSEIRVYACQNYKKELYAVTEWIKEKQKQNQNRLLIISPALERFQIKLQNHIDREIQPKIFTSIDHENIYNSSLRRPLSKEPIICATFNLIKLNLKAEVTTEIICDLLKFNNWIDADEQKNREKLAQYISSKNIKKINLTKLMGMIRNDTKLKDLDLNKLEIVLNEIIKNQALWDKSNSISKWVTITRLFLETIKLGDINKLLTFEINNLENFYKLLHQLSLNKIFTKKVIFSEYIEKLSFYLEGFVPGPFNDSATVDIYGFDEYPIKKYDAIWVMNMNEIYYPGNNQGNPFLSNKIQDKYHINDKHSLKIDLENKFKRIRNSSEKIIIQY
;
A
#
# COMPACT_ATOMS: atom_id res chain seq x y z
N VAL A 1 -4.01 9.91 28.50
CA VAL A 1 -5.23 9.11 28.80
C VAL A 1 -5.83 9.69 30.07
N THR A 2 -7.00 10.32 30.02
CA THR A 2 -7.52 11.15 31.13
C THR A 2 -8.78 10.58 31.81
N LYS A 3 -9.42 9.56 31.29
CA LYS A 3 -10.52 8.86 31.94
C LYS A 3 -10.58 7.41 31.48
N HIS A 4 -10.80 6.48 32.37
CA HIS A 4 -11.13 5.11 32.04
C HIS A 4 -12.33 4.66 32.89
N GLU A 5 -13.27 4.01 32.23
CA GLU A 5 -14.36 3.30 32.88
C GLU A 5 -14.17 1.80 32.66
N VAL A 6 -14.38 1.00 33.69
CA VAL A 6 -14.33 -0.46 33.62
C VAL A 6 -15.75 -0.99 33.68
N ILE A 7 -16.20 -1.60 32.61
CA ILE A 7 -17.53 -2.21 32.52
C ILE A 7 -17.35 -3.73 32.47
N LYS A 8 -17.83 -4.41 33.49
CA LYS A 8 -17.90 -5.88 33.51
C LYS A 8 -19.27 -6.31 33.03
N LYS A 9 -19.38 -6.96 31.90
CA LYS A 9 -20.62 -7.50 31.34
C LYS A 9 -20.41 -8.94 30.86
N GLY A 10 -20.89 -9.90 31.64
CA GLY A 10 -20.62 -11.31 31.38
C GLY A 10 -19.17 -11.69 31.72
N ARG A 11 -18.51 -12.47 30.82
CA ARG A 11 -17.10 -12.90 30.97
C ARG A 11 -16.09 -11.86 30.48
N SER A 12 -16.53 -10.80 29.79
CA SER A 12 -15.61 -9.83 29.18
C SER A 12 -15.43 -8.61 30.07
N GLU A 13 -14.18 -8.21 30.26
CA GLU A 13 -13.76 -6.95 30.86
C GLU A 13 -13.56 -5.90 29.74
N ILE A 14 -14.38 -4.86 29.76
CA ILE A 14 -14.30 -3.75 28.81
C ILE A 14 -13.73 -2.53 29.52
N ARG A 15 -12.62 -2.01 29.02
CA ARG A 15 -12.02 -0.75 29.47
C ARG A 15 -12.20 0.32 28.40
N VAL A 16 -12.67 1.50 28.81
CA VAL A 16 -12.90 2.62 27.89
C VAL A 16 -11.93 3.74 28.21
N TYR A 17 -11.23 4.21 27.19
CA TYR A 17 -10.22 5.27 27.31
C TYR A 17 -10.53 6.45 26.41
N ALA A 18 -10.45 7.67 26.94
CA ALA A 18 -10.50 8.89 26.16
C ALA A 18 -9.10 9.32 25.72
N CYS A 19 -8.91 9.59 24.43
CA CYS A 19 -7.69 10.12 23.88
C CYS A 19 -7.88 11.53 23.33
N GLN A 20 -6.91 12.41 23.60
CA GLN A 20 -6.97 13.81 23.19
C GLN A 20 -6.83 13.99 21.68
N ASN A 21 -6.10 13.10 21.01
CA ASN A 21 -5.88 13.13 19.57
C ASN A 21 -5.38 11.76 19.06
N TYR A 22 -5.48 11.58 17.75
CA TYR A 22 -5.07 10.37 17.07
C TYR A 22 -3.59 9.98 17.31
N LYS A 23 -2.67 10.94 17.46
CA LYS A 23 -1.26 10.63 17.72
C LYS A 23 -1.08 9.92 19.07
N LYS A 24 -1.78 10.38 20.11
CA LYS A 24 -1.76 9.72 21.44
C LYS A 24 -2.45 8.35 21.39
N GLU A 25 -3.46 8.21 20.55
CA GLU A 25 -4.13 6.94 20.30
C GLU A 25 -3.16 5.91 19.72
N LEU A 26 -2.39 6.26 18.68
CA LEU A 26 -1.36 5.41 18.09
C LEU A 26 -0.31 4.95 19.11
N TYR A 27 0.20 5.87 19.94
CA TYR A 27 1.14 5.51 21.01
C TYR A 27 0.54 4.53 22.01
N ALA A 28 -0.70 4.74 22.41
CA ALA A 28 -1.37 3.86 23.37
C ALA A 28 -1.55 2.44 22.82
N VAL A 29 -1.92 2.33 21.55
CA VAL A 29 -2.05 1.03 20.86
C VAL A 29 -0.69 0.31 20.77
N THR A 30 0.37 1.01 20.39
CA THR A 30 1.69 0.38 20.26
C THR A 30 2.28 -0.05 21.60
N GLU A 31 2.11 0.74 22.65
CA GLU A 31 2.52 0.35 24.00
C GLU A 31 1.70 -0.85 24.50
N TRP A 32 0.40 -0.89 24.22
CA TRP A 32 -0.44 -2.04 24.54
C TRP A 32 0.03 -3.31 23.79
N ILE A 33 0.38 -3.23 22.51
CA ILE A 33 0.94 -4.39 21.78
C ILE A 33 2.20 -4.88 22.48
N LYS A 34 3.16 -3.98 22.80
CA LYS A 34 4.41 -4.32 23.50
C LYS A 34 4.15 -5.01 24.84
N GLU A 35 3.18 -4.48 25.62
CA GLU A 35 2.80 -5.05 26.90
C GLU A 35 2.22 -6.46 26.75
N LYS A 36 1.33 -6.66 25.77
CA LYS A 36 0.70 -7.95 25.51
C LYS A 36 1.69 -9.01 25.02
N GLN A 37 2.61 -8.63 24.15
CA GLN A 37 3.69 -9.52 23.71
C GLN A 37 4.61 -9.94 24.86
N LYS A 38 4.94 -9.04 25.79
CA LYS A 38 5.67 -9.39 27.03
C LYS A 38 4.92 -10.39 27.90
N GLN A 39 3.59 -10.41 27.82
CA GLN A 39 2.72 -11.35 28.55
C GLN A 39 2.50 -12.67 27.74
N ASN A 40 3.24 -12.91 26.66
CA ASN A 40 3.08 -14.04 25.73
C ASN A 40 1.66 -14.14 25.13
N GLN A 41 0.96 -13.01 24.98
CA GLN A 41 -0.32 -12.94 24.28
C GLN A 41 -0.04 -12.62 22.81
N ASN A 42 -0.22 -13.61 21.94
CA ASN A 42 0.20 -13.56 20.53
C ASN A 42 -0.98 -13.51 19.54
N ARG A 43 -2.21 -13.42 20.04
CA ARG A 43 -3.40 -13.28 19.20
C ARG A 43 -4.12 -11.99 19.56
N LEU A 44 -3.61 -10.89 19.03
CA LEU A 44 -4.13 -9.55 19.28
C LEU A 44 -4.98 -9.09 18.09
N LEU A 45 -6.06 -8.36 18.38
CA LEU A 45 -6.91 -7.78 17.35
C LEU A 45 -7.04 -6.28 17.56
N ILE A 46 -6.80 -5.53 16.50
CA ILE A 46 -7.07 -4.09 16.42
C ILE A 46 -8.23 -3.89 15.45
N ILE A 47 -9.26 -3.19 15.88
CA ILE A 47 -10.43 -2.85 15.07
C ILE A 47 -10.57 -1.34 14.96
N SER A 48 -10.85 -0.84 13.76
CA SER A 48 -11.16 0.58 13.56
C SER A 48 -12.31 0.75 12.55
N PRO A 49 -13.35 1.55 12.87
CA PRO A 49 -14.37 1.93 11.89
C PRO A 49 -13.85 2.83 10.78
N ALA A 50 -12.71 3.49 11.00
CA ALA A 50 -12.07 4.39 10.05
C ALA A 50 -10.73 3.83 9.51
N LEU A 51 -10.60 2.50 9.42
CA LEU A 51 -9.35 1.85 9.05
C LEU A 51 -8.80 2.34 7.72
N GLU A 52 -9.63 2.50 6.70
CA GLU A 52 -9.22 3.00 5.38
C GLU A 52 -8.44 4.33 5.46
N ARG A 53 -8.87 5.21 6.37
CA ARG A 53 -8.27 6.53 6.54
C ARG A 53 -6.95 6.49 7.32
N PHE A 54 -6.84 5.58 8.27
CA PHE A 54 -5.76 5.59 9.26
C PHE A 54 -4.78 4.42 9.14
N GLN A 55 -5.07 3.41 8.34
CA GLN A 55 -4.28 2.20 8.20
C GLN A 55 -2.78 2.47 8.00
N ILE A 56 -2.44 3.31 7.03
CA ILE A 56 -1.04 3.61 6.68
C ILE A 56 -0.29 4.22 7.88
N LYS A 57 -0.96 5.13 8.60
CA LYS A 57 -0.36 5.78 9.77
C LYS A 57 -0.17 4.78 10.91
N LEU A 58 -1.16 3.91 11.12
CA LEU A 58 -1.09 2.85 12.14
C LEU A 58 0.04 1.87 11.83
N GLN A 59 0.10 1.34 10.61
CA GLN A 59 1.14 0.41 10.18
C GLN A 59 2.53 1.03 10.31
N ASN A 60 2.74 2.23 9.75
CA ASN A 60 4.03 2.93 9.85
C ASN A 60 4.44 3.20 11.31
N HIS A 61 3.46 3.41 12.20
CA HIS A 61 3.76 3.63 13.61
C HIS A 61 4.15 2.32 14.31
N ILE A 62 3.44 1.23 14.04
CA ILE A 62 3.81 -0.12 14.53
C ILE A 62 5.21 -0.50 14.05
N ASP A 63 5.51 -0.30 12.75
CA ASP A 63 6.81 -0.61 12.17
C ASP A 63 7.95 0.14 12.87
N ARG A 64 7.78 1.43 13.11
CA ARG A 64 8.80 2.26 13.78
C ARG A 64 9.01 1.91 15.23
N GLU A 65 7.94 1.70 15.97
CA GLU A 65 7.97 1.56 17.42
C GLU A 65 8.21 0.12 17.90
N ILE A 66 7.77 -0.87 17.13
CA ILE A 66 7.84 -2.28 17.53
C ILE A 66 8.85 -3.06 16.69
N GLN A 67 8.93 -2.78 15.40
CA GLN A 67 9.81 -3.48 14.46
C GLN A 67 10.77 -2.55 13.72
N PRO A 68 11.59 -1.73 14.39
CA PRO A 68 12.50 -0.81 13.69
C PRO A 68 13.46 -1.52 12.76
N LYS A 69 13.76 -2.80 13.01
CA LYS A 69 14.62 -3.64 12.15
C LYS A 69 13.99 -4.00 10.80
N ILE A 70 12.68 -3.83 10.61
CA ILE A 70 12.02 -4.09 9.31
C ILE A 70 12.59 -3.19 8.20
N PHE A 71 13.16 -2.03 8.58
CA PHE A 71 13.78 -1.09 7.65
C PHE A 71 15.26 -1.38 7.35
N THR A 72 15.87 -2.36 8.05
CA THR A 72 17.31 -2.60 7.98
C THR A 72 17.71 -4.05 7.78
N SER A 73 16.82 -5.02 7.98
CA SER A 73 17.12 -6.45 7.88
C SER A 73 16.29 -7.17 6.83
N ILE A 74 16.94 -8.08 6.10
CA ILE A 74 16.35 -8.83 4.99
C ILE A 74 15.32 -9.86 5.49
N ASP A 75 15.50 -10.42 6.69
CA ASP A 75 14.73 -11.56 7.20
C ASP A 75 13.62 -11.16 8.21
N HIS A 76 13.01 -10.00 8.06
CA HIS A 76 11.97 -9.57 8.99
C HIS A 76 10.56 -9.76 8.41
N GLU A 77 9.78 -10.63 9.05
CA GLU A 77 8.36 -10.79 8.78
C GLU A 77 7.53 -9.76 9.54
N ASN A 78 6.46 -9.27 8.93
CA ASN A 78 5.52 -8.36 9.61
C ASN A 78 4.82 -9.07 10.76
N ILE A 79 4.79 -8.43 11.93
CA ILE A 79 4.06 -8.94 13.11
C ILE A 79 2.54 -8.79 12.97
N TYR A 80 2.06 -8.10 11.96
CA TYR A 80 0.63 -7.84 11.79
C TYR A 80 0.11 -8.28 10.42
N ASN A 81 -1.15 -8.69 10.42
CA ASN A 81 -2.00 -8.80 9.24
C ASN A 81 -2.99 -7.64 9.19
N SER A 82 -3.37 -7.20 8.00
CA SER A 82 -4.42 -6.18 7.84
C SER A 82 -5.47 -6.63 6.83
N SER A 83 -6.75 -6.38 7.13
CA SER A 83 -7.85 -6.67 6.20
C SER A 83 -7.80 -5.76 4.97
N LEU A 84 -7.47 -4.50 5.20
CA LEU A 84 -7.22 -3.55 4.13
C LEU A 84 -5.75 -3.68 3.71
N ARG A 85 -5.51 -4.47 2.69
CA ARG A 85 -4.21 -4.57 2.07
C ARG A 85 -4.07 -3.51 1.02
N ARG A 86 -2.86 -2.97 0.90
CA ARG A 86 -2.57 -2.04 -0.19
C ARG A 86 -2.66 -2.81 -1.51
N PRO A 87 -3.32 -2.27 -2.54
CA PRO A 87 -3.18 -2.78 -3.87
C PRO A 87 -1.70 -2.81 -4.27
N LEU A 88 -1.33 -3.82 -5.03
CA LEU A 88 0.06 -3.97 -5.47
C LEU A 88 0.57 -2.71 -6.20
N SER A 89 -0.33 -1.98 -6.86
CA SER A 89 -0.05 -0.68 -7.50
C SER A 89 0.44 0.42 -6.55
N LYS A 90 0.28 0.27 -5.24
CA LYS A 90 0.69 1.28 -4.24
C LYS A 90 2.00 0.92 -3.53
N GLU A 91 2.55 -0.24 -3.80
CA GLU A 91 3.83 -0.66 -3.25
C GLU A 91 4.98 0.08 -3.96
N PRO A 92 5.93 0.70 -3.23
CA PRO A 92 6.97 1.56 -3.82
C PRO A 92 7.78 0.89 -4.93
N ILE A 93 8.20 -0.37 -4.71
CA ILE A 93 8.96 -1.13 -5.71
C ILE A 93 8.13 -1.42 -6.97
N ILE A 94 6.83 -1.65 -6.82
CA ILE A 94 5.93 -1.89 -7.95
C ILE A 94 5.60 -0.60 -8.68
N CYS A 95 5.42 0.51 -7.96
CA CYS A 95 5.31 1.84 -8.56
C CYS A 95 6.54 2.15 -9.43
N ALA A 96 7.74 1.92 -8.91
CA ALA A 96 8.99 2.12 -9.65
C ALA A 96 9.06 1.18 -10.86
N THR A 97 8.79 -0.12 -10.68
CA THR A 97 8.75 -1.12 -11.77
C THR A 97 7.78 -0.70 -12.87
N PHE A 98 6.57 -0.31 -12.51
CA PHE A 98 5.54 0.11 -13.47
C PHE A 98 5.91 1.42 -14.18
N ASN A 99 6.51 2.34 -13.48
CA ASN A 99 7.02 3.59 -14.08
C ASN A 99 8.17 3.31 -15.05
N LEU A 100 9.07 2.38 -14.76
CA LEU A 100 10.12 1.94 -15.69
C LEU A 100 9.53 1.34 -16.96
N ILE A 101 8.50 0.50 -16.84
CA ILE A 101 7.80 -0.04 -18.00
C ILE A 101 7.18 1.08 -18.84
N LYS A 102 6.56 2.09 -18.21
CA LYS A 102 5.99 3.27 -18.89
C LYS A 102 7.01 4.10 -19.66
N LEU A 103 8.28 4.09 -19.25
CA LEU A 103 9.34 4.81 -20.00
C LEU A 103 9.50 4.32 -21.45
N ASN A 104 9.03 3.11 -21.75
CA ASN A 104 9.03 2.60 -23.13
C ASN A 104 7.92 3.20 -24.01
N LEU A 105 6.96 3.92 -23.44
CA LEU A 105 6.08 4.77 -24.22
C LEU A 105 6.92 5.86 -24.88
N LYS A 106 6.84 6.00 -26.20
CA LYS A 106 7.52 7.10 -26.92
C LYS A 106 6.99 8.49 -26.53
N ALA A 107 5.84 8.52 -25.90
CA ALA A 107 5.22 9.74 -25.42
C ALA A 107 6.04 10.37 -24.27
N GLU A 108 5.92 11.67 -24.14
CA GLU A 108 6.47 12.37 -22.99
C GLU A 108 5.82 11.87 -21.69
N VAL A 109 6.64 11.53 -20.72
CA VAL A 109 6.21 11.19 -19.35
C VAL A 109 6.23 12.42 -18.46
N THR A 110 5.45 12.43 -17.41
CA THR A 110 5.48 13.53 -16.44
C THR A 110 6.84 13.57 -15.73
N THR A 111 7.32 14.75 -15.46
CA THR A 111 8.61 14.96 -14.77
C THR A 111 8.64 14.31 -13.39
N GLU A 112 7.47 14.24 -12.71
CA GLU A 112 7.33 13.53 -11.44
C GLU A 112 7.76 12.06 -11.55
N ILE A 113 7.29 11.34 -12.55
CA ILE A 113 7.65 9.92 -12.78
C ILE A 113 9.17 9.76 -12.91
N ILE A 114 9.82 10.64 -13.67
CA ILE A 114 11.28 10.61 -13.82
C ILE A 114 11.98 10.92 -12.50
N CYS A 115 11.53 11.95 -11.78
CA CYS A 115 12.12 12.32 -10.49
C CYS A 115 11.96 11.22 -9.44
N ASP A 116 10.82 10.55 -9.40
CA ASP A 116 10.57 9.43 -8.47
C ASP A 116 11.49 8.25 -8.79
N LEU A 117 11.65 7.91 -10.08
CA LEU A 117 12.56 6.87 -10.49
C LEU A 117 14.03 7.21 -10.17
N LEU A 118 14.47 8.45 -10.41
CA LEU A 118 15.82 8.88 -10.09
C LEU A 118 16.13 8.83 -8.59
N LYS A 119 15.13 9.02 -7.74
CA LYS A 119 15.24 8.93 -6.28
C LYS A 119 15.11 7.50 -5.75
N PHE A 120 14.64 6.57 -6.57
CA PHE A 120 14.44 5.20 -6.14
C PHE A 120 15.76 4.47 -5.91
N ASN A 121 16.00 4.01 -4.68
CA ASN A 121 17.28 3.47 -4.24
C ASN A 121 17.66 2.16 -4.95
N ASN A 122 16.69 1.31 -5.23
CA ASN A 122 16.88 -0.03 -5.76
C ASN A 122 16.86 -0.07 -7.31
N TRP A 123 16.95 1.09 -7.98
CA TRP A 123 17.15 1.19 -9.42
C TRP A 123 18.55 1.68 -9.70
N ILE A 124 19.34 0.90 -10.42
CA ILE A 124 20.78 1.16 -10.67
C ILE A 124 21.58 1.11 -9.34
N ASP A 125 22.91 1.17 -9.43
CA ASP A 125 23.78 1.06 -8.26
C ASP A 125 23.64 2.23 -7.28
N ALA A 126 23.84 1.91 -6.00
CA ALA A 126 23.76 2.87 -4.90
C ALA A 126 24.82 4.01 -5.02
N ASP A 127 25.94 3.75 -5.71
CA ASP A 127 27.03 4.71 -5.85
C ASP A 127 26.59 5.99 -6.59
N GLU A 128 25.70 5.86 -7.59
CA GLU A 128 25.14 6.99 -8.32
C GLU A 128 23.93 7.65 -7.63
N GLN A 129 23.44 7.12 -6.53
CA GLN A 129 22.20 7.57 -5.88
C GLN A 129 22.19 9.08 -5.63
N LYS A 130 23.24 9.61 -4.99
CA LYS A 130 23.36 11.05 -4.69
C LYS A 130 23.34 11.92 -5.94
N ASN A 131 23.98 11.44 -7.02
CA ASN A 131 24.04 12.17 -8.29
C ASN A 131 22.68 12.13 -9.00
N ARG A 132 21.98 11.01 -8.96
CA ARG A 132 20.60 10.89 -9.47
C ARG A 132 19.64 11.80 -8.71
N GLU A 133 19.75 11.92 -7.39
CA GLU A 133 18.95 12.84 -6.58
C GLU A 133 19.21 14.32 -6.96
N LYS A 134 20.47 14.70 -7.18
CA LYS A 134 20.83 16.04 -7.69
C LYS A 134 20.23 16.30 -9.06
N LEU A 135 20.28 15.31 -9.97
CA LEU A 135 19.62 15.39 -11.26
C LEU A 135 18.11 15.60 -11.12
N ALA A 136 17.45 14.84 -10.23
CA ALA A 136 16.02 14.99 -9.96
C ALA A 136 15.67 16.40 -9.45
N GLN A 137 16.47 16.94 -8.53
CA GLN A 137 16.32 18.32 -8.04
C GLN A 137 16.51 19.34 -9.18
N TYR A 138 17.52 19.15 -10.03
CA TYR A 138 17.75 20.01 -11.18
C TYR A 138 16.58 20.01 -12.16
N ILE A 139 16.05 18.83 -12.51
CA ILE A 139 14.90 18.70 -13.40
C ILE A 139 13.68 19.39 -12.80
N SER A 140 13.42 19.18 -11.51
CA SER A 140 12.30 19.82 -10.79
C SER A 140 12.41 21.35 -10.81
N SER A 141 13.64 21.91 -10.70
CA SER A 141 13.87 23.37 -10.74
C SER A 141 13.59 24.02 -12.09
N LYS A 142 13.58 23.24 -13.17
CA LYS A 142 13.33 23.73 -14.54
C LYS A 142 11.84 23.94 -14.88
N ASN A 143 10.91 23.61 -13.99
CA ASN A 143 9.47 23.69 -14.24
C ASN A 143 8.98 22.98 -15.52
N ILE A 144 9.70 21.95 -15.93
CA ILE A 144 9.33 21.13 -17.08
C ILE A 144 8.22 20.15 -16.60
N LYS A 145 7.04 20.21 -17.21
CA LYS A 145 5.91 19.34 -16.82
C LYS A 145 6.03 17.93 -17.40
N LYS A 146 6.57 17.80 -18.62
CA LYS A 146 6.71 16.54 -19.33
C LYS A 146 8.06 16.49 -20.04
N ILE A 147 8.65 15.31 -20.09
CA ILE A 147 9.96 15.09 -20.72
C ILE A 147 9.98 13.69 -21.36
N ASN A 148 10.60 13.56 -22.51
CA ASN A 148 10.91 12.25 -23.09
C ASN A 148 12.36 11.86 -22.78
N LEU A 149 12.68 10.57 -22.96
CA LEU A 149 13.99 10.03 -22.61
C LEU A 149 15.12 10.64 -23.45
N THR A 150 14.87 10.93 -24.73
CA THR A 150 15.88 11.55 -25.62
C THR A 150 16.24 12.96 -25.12
N LYS A 151 15.23 13.74 -24.72
CA LYS A 151 15.44 15.07 -24.14
C LYS A 151 16.19 15.00 -22.80
N LEU A 152 15.82 14.03 -21.95
CA LEU A 152 16.52 13.78 -20.69
C LEU A 152 18.00 13.45 -20.93
N MET A 153 18.29 12.55 -21.85
CA MET A 153 19.67 12.22 -22.25
C MET A 153 20.43 13.43 -22.80
N GLY A 154 19.77 14.24 -23.64
CA GLY A 154 20.34 15.50 -24.12
C GLY A 154 20.70 16.48 -23.01
N MET A 155 19.86 16.58 -21.97
CA MET A 155 20.11 17.40 -20.78
C MET A 155 21.33 16.87 -19.99
N ILE A 156 21.40 15.57 -19.74
CA ILE A 156 22.52 14.96 -18.99
C ILE A 156 23.85 15.24 -19.70
N ARG A 157 23.93 15.11 -21.04
CA ARG A 157 25.15 15.23 -21.81
C ARG A 157 25.59 16.66 -22.08
N ASN A 158 24.64 17.57 -22.31
CA ASN A 158 24.94 18.90 -22.85
C ASN A 158 24.86 20.02 -21.80
N ASP A 159 24.22 19.81 -20.66
CA ASP A 159 24.06 20.86 -19.65
C ASP A 159 25.32 20.97 -18.79
N THR A 160 25.96 22.16 -18.84
CA THR A 160 27.19 22.44 -18.10
C THR A 160 27.07 22.26 -16.61
N LYS A 161 25.87 22.44 -16.04
CA LYS A 161 25.61 22.28 -14.60
C LYS A 161 25.55 20.82 -14.15
N LEU A 162 25.45 19.89 -15.09
CA LEU A 162 25.36 18.44 -14.82
C LEU A 162 26.70 17.72 -15.13
N LYS A 163 27.69 18.40 -15.71
CA LYS A 163 28.95 17.77 -16.12
C LYS A 163 29.75 17.14 -15.00
N ASP A 164 29.62 17.66 -13.78
CA ASP A 164 30.32 17.14 -12.60
C ASP A 164 29.58 15.95 -11.94
N LEU A 165 28.44 15.56 -12.49
CA LEU A 165 27.71 14.41 -12.00
C LEU A 165 28.14 13.15 -12.75
N ASP A 166 28.66 12.17 -12.00
CA ASP A 166 28.89 10.83 -12.56
C ASP A 166 27.53 10.12 -12.65
N LEU A 167 27.02 9.96 -13.89
CA LEU A 167 25.74 9.34 -14.23
C LEU A 167 25.91 8.27 -15.31
N ASN A 168 27.09 7.68 -15.41
CA ASN A 168 27.47 6.75 -16.48
C ASN A 168 26.55 5.53 -16.53
N LYS A 169 26.20 4.94 -15.37
CA LYS A 169 25.33 3.77 -15.29
C LYS A 169 23.88 4.11 -15.66
N LEU A 170 23.41 5.28 -15.22
CA LEU A 170 22.10 5.80 -15.64
C LEU A 170 22.05 6.00 -17.16
N GLU A 171 23.09 6.58 -17.75
CA GLU A 171 23.15 6.78 -19.21
C GLU A 171 23.11 5.45 -19.97
N ILE A 172 23.82 4.42 -19.50
CA ILE A 172 23.80 3.09 -20.11
C ILE A 172 22.38 2.54 -20.10
N VAL A 173 21.69 2.57 -18.96
CA VAL A 173 20.31 2.06 -18.82
C VAL A 173 19.34 2.85 -19.71
N LEU A 174 19.42 4.18 -19.70
CA LEU A 174 18.56 5.02 -20.55
C LEU A 174 18.79 4.76 -22.04
N ASN A 175 20.05 4.58 -22.46
CA ASN A 175 20.37 4.23 -23.85
C ASN A 175 19.77 2.88 -24.23
N GLU A 176 19.86 1.87 -23.37
CA GLU A 176 19.23 0.56 -23.63
C GLU A 176 17.71 0.65 -23.76
N ILE A 177 17.06 1.45 -22.92
CA ILE A 177 15.61 1.70 -23.02
C ILE A 177 15.30 2.38 -24.37
N ILE A 178 16.04 3.42 -24.75
CA ILE A 178 15.83 4.15 -26.02
C ILE A 178 16.02 3.23 -27.24
N LYS A 179 17.09 2.42 -27.27
CA LYS A 179 17.34 1.47 -28.35
C LYS A 179 16.22 0.46 -28.53
N ASN A 180 15.64 0.01 -27.42
CA ASN A 180 14.60 -1.01 -27.43
C ASN A 180 13.19 -0.46 -27.66
N GLN A 181 13.01 0.88 -27.69
CA GLN A 181 11.67 1.50 -27.90
C GLN A 181 10.96 1.03 -29.18
N ALA A 182 11.67 0.67 -30.24
CA ALA A 182 11.08 0.15 -31.46
C ALA A 182 10.33 -1.18 -31.27
N LEU A 183 10.67 -1.97 -30.26
CA LEU A 183 9.96 -3.22 -29.93
C LEU A 183 8.54 -2.97 -29.41
N TRP A 184 8.30 -1.79 -28.87
CA TRP A 184 7.06 -1.40 -28.22
C TRP A 184 6.05 -0.71 -29.15
N ASP A 185 6.42 -0.46 -30.41
CA ASP A 185 5.56 0.21 -31.41
C ASP A 185 4.57 -0.75 -32.10
N LYS A 186 4.72 -2.05 -31.92
CA LYS A 186 3.93 -3.06 -32.60
C LYS A 186 2.70 -3.44 -31.77
N SER A 187 1.61 -3.82 -32.43
CA SER A 187 0.51 -4.46 -31.75
C SER A 187 0.81 -5.93 -31.50
N ASN A 188 0.62 -6.40 -30.27
CA ASN A 188 0.92 -7.77 -29.84
C ASN A 188 -0.23 -8.34 -29.00
N SER A 189 -0.26 -9.67 -28.86
CA SER A 189 -1.10 -10.31 -27.85
C SER A 189 -0.63 -9.93 -26.43
N ILE A 190 -1.51 -9.98 -25.46
CA ILE A 190 -1.16 -9.72 -24.05
C ILE A 190 -0.04 -10.65 -23.57
N SER A 191 -0.11 -11.93 -23.93
CA SER A 191 0.95 -12.89 -23.59
C SER A 191 2.33 -12.46 -24.12
N LYS A 192 2.39 -11.96 -25.36
CA LYS A 192 3.65 -11.46 -25.94
C LYS A 192 4.12 -10.19 -25.27
N TRP A 193 3.21 -9.28 -24.90
CA TRP A 193 3.55 -8.09 -24.11
C TRP A 193 4.12 -8.45 -22.76
N VAL A 194 3.54 -9.44 -22.05
CA VAL A 194 4.09 -9.95 -20.78
C VAL A 194 5.51 -10.48 -20.97
N THR A 195 5.76 -11.26 -22.04
CA THR A 195 7.12 -11.77 -22.33
C THR A 195 8.11 -10.63 -22.58
N ILE A 196 7.75 -9.62 -23.39
CA ILE A 196 8.60 -8.45 -23.65
C ILE A 196 8.86 -7.68 -22.37
N THR A 197 7.83 -7.49 -21.53
CA THR A 197 7.97 -6.80 -20.23
C THR A 197 8.93 -7.54 -19.29
N ARG A 198 8.83 -8.87 -19.19
CA ARG A 198 9.75 -9.67 -18.37
C ARG A 198 11.20 -9.55 -18.83
N LEU A 199 11.44 -9.76 -20.13
CA LEU A 199 12.78 -9.60 -20.70
C LEU A 199 13.35 -8.21 -20.50
N PHE A 200 12.52 -7.17 -20.63
CA PHE A 200 12.94 -5.79 -20.35
C PHE A 200 13.37 -5.61 -18.89
N LEU A 201 12.56 -6.07 -17.93
CA LEU A 201 12.89 -5.97 -16.50
C LEU A 201 14.16 -6.75 -16.13
N GLU A 202 14.37 -7.91 -16.73
CA GLU A 202 15.61 -8.69 -16.58
C GLU A 202 16.83 -7.92 -17.14
N THR A 203 16.68 -7.26 -18.29
CA THR A 203 17.75 -6.50 -18.95
C THR A 203 18.18 -5.29 -18.13
N ILE A 204 17.23 -4.54 -17.57
CA ILE A 204 17.51 -3.34 -16.77
C ILE A 204 17.94 -3.65 -15.34
N LYS A 205 17.96 -4.95 -14.96
CA LYS A 205 18.35 -5.44 -13.63
C LYS A 205 17.73 -4.61 -12.51
N LEU A 206 16.40 -4.58 -12.48
CA LEU A 206 15.67 -3.87 -11.44
C LEU A 206 16.00 -4.46 -10.07
N GLY A 207 16.85 -3.77 -9.32
CA GLY A 207 17.27 -4.14 -7.98
C GLY A 207 18.25 -5.31 -7.94
N ASP A 208 19.26 -5.18 -7.13
CA ASP A 208 20.05 -6.33 -6.69
C ASP A 208 19.20 -7.07 -5.64
N ILE A 209 18.70 -8.26 -5.98
CA ILE A 209 17.85 -9.08 -5.08
C ILE A 209 18.47 -9.20 -3.69
N ASN A 210 19.81 -9.21 -3.60
CA ASN A 210 20.52 -9.29 -2.32
C ASN A 210 20.39 -8.00 -1.47
N LYS A 211 19.90 -6.89 -2.04
CA LYS A 211 19.70 -5.61 -1.36
C LYS A 211 18.22 -5.30 -1.11
N LEU A 212 17.32 -6.12 -1.65
CA LEU A 212 15.89 -5.96 -1.45
C LEU A 212 15.46 -6.52 -0.10
N LEU A 213 14.53 -5.83 0.53
CA LEU A 213 13.87 -6.32 1.74
C LEU A 213 12.92 -7.47 1.39
N THR A 214 12.69 -8.39 2.31
CA THR A 214 11.82 -9.57 2.09
C THR A 214 10.45 -9.18 1.55
N PHE A 215 9.84 -8.10 2.06
CA PHE A 215 8.54 -7.63 1.57
C PHE A 215 8.61 -7.09 0.14
N GLU A 216 9.73 -6.49 -0.28
CA GLU A 216 9.92 -6.02 -1.66
C GLU A 216 10.06 -7.21 -2.61
N ILE A 217 10.80 -8.24 -2.21
CA ILE A 217 10.91 -9.50 -2.95
C ILE A 217 9.53 -10.13 -3.12
N ASN A 218 8.77 -10.26 -2.05
CA ASN A 218 7.41 -10.80 -2.08
C ASN A 218 6.47 -9.99 -2.99
N ASN A 219 6.59 -8.66 -2.98
CA ASN A 219 5.82 -7.80 -3.88
C ASN A 219 6.20 -8.00 -5.35
N LEU A 220 7.48 -8.13 -5.67
CA LEU A 220 7.94 -8.46 -7.03
C LEU A 220 7.47 -9.85 -7.46
N GLU A 221 7.54 -10.86 -6.61
CA GLU A 221 6.99 -12.20 -6.91
C GLU A 221 5.49 -12.13 -7.22
N ASN A 222 4.73 -11.37 -6.44
CA ASN A 222 3.30 -11.17 -6.68
C ASN A 222 3.04 -10.42 -8.00
N PHE A 223 3.90 -9.47 -8.34
CA PHE A 223 3.86 -8.79 -9.64
C PHE A 223 4.10 -9.77 -10.79
N TYR A 224 5.10 -10.65 -10.69
CA TYR A 224 5.36 -11.67 -11.70
C TYR A 224 4.25 -12.73 -11.78
N LYS A 225 3.61 -13.10 -10.66
CA LYS A 225 2.42 -13.96 -10.63
C LYS A 225 1.26 -13.29 -11.38
N LEU A 226 1.03 -12.00 -11.15
CA LEU A 226 0.00 -11.22 -11.86
C LEU A 226 0.29 -11.16 -13.35
N LEU A 227 1.52 -10.89 -13.78
CA LEU A 227 1.90 -10.92 -15.19
C LEU A 227 1.63 -12.30 -15.82
N HIS A 228 1.94 -13.37 -15.08
CA HIS A 228 1.65 -14.73 -15.54
C HIS A 228 0.14 -14.98 -15.71
N GLN A 229 -0.67 -14.59 -14.73
CA GLN A 229 -2.14 -14.69 -14.82
C GLN A 229 -2.69 -13.91 -16.01
N LEU A 230 -2.18 -12.70 -16.28
CA LEU A 230 -2.53 -11.91 -17.45
C LEU A 230 -2.20 -12.65 -18.75
N SER A 231 -1.06 -13.32 -18.82
CA SER A 231 -0.65 -14.07 -20.03
C SER A 231 -1.53 -15.27 -20.33
N LEU A 232 -2.13 -15.88 -19.29
CA LEU A 232 -3.02 -17.04 -19.41
C LEU A 232 -4.48 -16.65 -19.69
N ASN A 233 -4.83 -15.38 -19.57
CA ASN A 233 -6.22 -14.94 -19.69
C ASN A 233 -6.69 -15.00 -21.15
N LYS A 234 -7.50 -16.03 -21.47
CA LYS A 234 -8.04 -16.27 -22.79
C LYS A 234 -9.08 -15.24 -23.29
N ILE A 235 -9.53 -14.34 -22.41
CA ILE A 235 -10.46 -13.25 -22.78
C ILE A 235 -9.77 -12.27 -23.73
N PHE A 236 -8.45 -12.12 -23.64
CA PHE A 236 -7.67 -11.20 -24.47
C PHE A 236 -7.12 -11.87 -25.74
N THR A 237 -7.99 -12.17 -26.68
CA THR A 237 -7.62 -12.81 -27.95
C THR A 237 -7.08 -11.83 -28.99
N LYS A 238 -7.43 -10.54 -28.87
CA LYS A 238 -7.03 -9.50 -29.83
C LYS A 238 -5.63 -8.98 -29.54
N LYS A 239 -4.93 -8.60 -30.60
CA LYS A 239 -3.69 -7.82 -30.47
C LYS A 239 -4.03 -6.41 -29.99
N VAL A 240 -3.24 -5.90 -29.07
CA VAL A 240 -3.36 -4.56 -28.47
C VAL A 240 -2.08 -3.78 -28.66
N ILE A 241 -2.16 -2.46 -28.74
CA ILE A 241 -0.99 -1.58 -28.71
C ILE A 241 -0.45 -1.47 -27.28
N PHE A 242 0.77 -0.99 -27.15
CA PHE A 242 1.43 -0.96 -25.84
C PHE A 242 0.70 -0.10 -24.80
N SER A 243 0.13 1.05 -25.19
CA SER A 243 -0.65 1.89 -24.28
C SER A 243 -1.87 1.18 -23.70
N GLU A 244 -2.61 0.42 -24.52
CA GLU A 244 -3.75 -0.40 -24.06
C GLU A 244 -3.30 -1.53 -23.11
N TYR A 245 -2.12 -2.11 -23.37
CA TYR A 245 -1.52 -3.09 -22.45
C TYR A 245 -1.20 -2.45 -21.10
N ILE A 246 -0.62 -1.25 -21.07
CA ILE A 246 -0.30 -0.51 -19.84
C ILE A 246 -1.57 -0.17 -19.05
N GLU A 247 -2.64 0.26 -19.72
CA GLU A 247 -3.93 0.53 -19.06
C GLU A 247 -4.50 -0.73 -18.40
N LYS A 248 -4.47 -1.86 -19.13
CA LYS A 248 -4.89 -3.14 -18.56
C LYS A 248 -4.03 -3.57 -17.38
N LEU A 249 -2.71 -3.48 -17.51
CA LEU A 249 -1.79 -3.81 -16.43
C LEU A 249 -2.04 -2.93 -15.20
N SER A 250 -2.29 -1.62 -15.39
CA SER A 250 -2.64 -0.71 -14.30
C SER A 250 -3.92 -1.15 -13.58
N PHE A 251 -4.97 -1.45 -14.33
CA PHE A 251 -6.24 -1.94 -13.80
C PHE A 251 -6.07 -3.20 -12.95
N TYR A 252 -5.30 -4.17 -13.44
CA TYR A 252 -5.05 -5.40 -12.70
C TYR A 252 -4.16 -5.18 -11.46
N LEU A 253 -3.18 -4.27 -11.54
CA LEU A 253 -2.36 -3.89 -10.38
C LEU A 253 -3.17 -3.20 -9.28
N GLU A 254 -4.15 -2.38 -9.66
CA GLU A 254 -5.05 -1.71 -8.71
C GLU A 254 -6.01 -2.70 -8.04
N GLY A 255 -6.48 -3.71 -8.78
CA GLY A 255 -7.36 -4.75 -8.26
C GLY A 255 -6.63 -5.90 -7.56
N PHE A 256 -5.32 -6.02 -7.73
CA PHE A 256 -4.56 -7.12 -7.13
C PHE A 256 -4.13 -6.78 -5.71
N VAL A 257 -4.71 -7.50 -4.78
CA VAL A 257 -4.33 -7.46 -3.36
C VAL A 257 -3.47 -8.70 -3.08
N PRO A 258 -2.20 -8.56 -2.67
CA PRO A 258 -1.32 -9.70 -2.42
C PRO A 258 -1.92 -10.70 -1.41
N GLY A 259 -1.83 -12.01 -1.74
CA GLY A 259 -2.29 -13.12 -0.86
C GLY A 259 -1.30 -13.45 0.25
N PRO A 260 -1.29 -14.62 0.90
CA PRO A 260 -2.11 -14.88 2.08
C PRO A 260 -1.67 -14.10 3.33
N PHE A 261 -2.43 -14.21 4.43
CA PHE A 261 -2.04 -13.70 5.75
C PHE A 261 -0.76 -14.39 6.20
N ASN A 262 0.11 -13.66 6.91
CA ASN A 262 1.23 -14.25 7.62
C ASN A 262 0.68 -15.03 8.83
N ASP A 263 0.83 -16.35 8.82
CA ASP A 263 0.34 -17.21 9.92
C ASP A 263 1.14 -16.98 11.22
N SER A 264 2.35 -16.42 11.12
CA SER A 264 3.20 -16.07 12.26
C SER A 264 2.84 -14.71 12.88
N ALA A 265 2.02 -13.91 12.22
CA ALA A 265 1.63 -12.59 12.72
C ALA A 265 0.86 -12.67 14.04
N THR A 266 1.29 -11.86 14.99
CA THR A 266 0.71 -11.79 16.35
C THR A 266 -0.43 -10.76 16.47
N VAL A 267 -0.56 -9.86 15.50
CA VAL A 267 -1.56 -8.78 15.50
C VAL A 267 -2.39 -8.83 14.23
N ASP A 268 -3.69 -8.87 14.36
CA ASP A 268 -4.62 -8.68 13.25
C ASP A 268 -5.20 -7.27 13.29
N ILE A 269 -5.26 -6.58 12.14
CA ILE A 269 -5.82 -5.23 11.99
C ILE A 269 -6.98 -5.29 11.01
N TYR A 270 -8.20 -4.96 11.48
CA TYR A 270 -9.41 -5.10 10.68
C TYR A 270 -10.31 -3.86 10.75
N GLY A 271 -11.08 -3.66 9.69
CA GLY A 271 -12.25 -2.80 9.71
C GLY A 271 -13.32 -3.33 10.66
N PHE A 272 -14.24 -2.45 11.08
CA PHE A 272 -15.25 -2.80 12.07
C PHE A 272 -16.23 -3.89 11.59
N ASP A 273 -16.37 -4.07 10.28
CA ASP A 273 -17.29 -5.03 9.65
C ASP A 273 -16.60 -6.31 9.16
N GLU A 274 -15.27 -6.34 9.13
CA GLU A 274 -14.49 -7.32 8.34
C GLU A 274 -13.71 -8.34 9.18
N TYR A 275 -13.65 -8.20 10.50
CA TYR A 275 -12.82 -9.07 11.31
C TYR A 275 -13.33 -10.52 11.38
N PRO A 276 -12.41 -11.51 11.35
CA PRO A 276 -12.78 -12.91 11.35
C PRO A 276 -13.38 -13.37 12.68
N ILE A 277 -14.26 -14.37 12.62
CA ILE A 277 -14.85 -14.99 13.82
C ILE A 277 -13.83 -15.99 14.38
N LYS A 278 -12.89 -15.50 15.19
CA LYS A 278 -11.94 -16.33 15.95
C LYS A 278 -11.72 -15.76 17.35
N LYS A 279 -11.07 -16.53 18.22
CA LYS A 279 -10.73 -16.08 19.57
C LYS A 279 -9.43 -15.33 19.59
N TYR A 280 -9.41 -14.20 20.31
CA TYR A 280 -8.25 -13.36 20.53
C TYR A 280 -7.94 -13.27 22.02
N ASP A 281 -6.67 -13.12 22.35
CA ASP A 281 -6.21 -12.91 23.75
C ASP A 281 -6.64 -11.53 24.26
N ALA A 282 -6.60 -10.53 23.39
CA ALA A 282 -7.08 -9.18 23.69
C ALA A 282 -7.49 -8.43 22.41
N ILE A 283 -8.42 -7.49 22.54
CA ILE A 283 -8.93 -6.65 21.45
C ILE A 283 -8.77 -5.18 21.82
N TRP A 284 -8.32 -4.39 20.85
CA TRP A 284 -8.30 -2.93 20.91
C TRP A 284 -9.17 -2.35 19.81
N VAL A 285 -10.17 -1.55 20.19
CA VAL A 285 -11.05 -0.84 19.26
C VAL A 285 -10.67 0.63 19.28
N MET A 286 -10.23 1.15 18.14
CA MET A 286 -9.80 2.56 17.96
C MET A 286 -10.83 3.39 17.21
N ASN A 287 -10.65 4.71 17.26
CA ASN A 287 -11.42 5.71 16.51
C ASN A 287 -12.94 5.63 16.77
N MET A 288 -13.35 5.26 17.97
CA MET A 288 -14.76 5.14 18.36
C MET A 288 -15.36 6.50 18.75
N ASN A 289 -15.22 7.51 17.92
CA ASN A 289 -15.82 8.82 18.12
C ASN A 289 -16.98 9.07 17.16
N GLU A 290 -17.79 10.06 17.45
CA GLU A 290 -19.02 10.37 16.69
C GLU A 290 -18.77 10.67 15.21
N ILE A 291 -17.56 11.10 14.83
CA ILE A 291 -17.20 11.39 13.44
C ILE A 291 -17.14 10.12 12.61
N TYR A 292 -16.62 9.02 13.21
CA TYR A 292 -16.36 7.77 12.49
C TYR A 292 -17.37 6.68 12.85
N TYR A 293 -17.97 6.75 14.03
CA TYR A 293 -18.92 5.73 14.45
C TYR A 293 -19.93 6.24 15.48
N PRO A 294 -21.25 6.14 15.22
CA PRO A 294 -21.88 5.61 14.01
C PRO A 294 -21.70 6.48 12.76
N GLY A 295 -21.03 7.62 12.88
CA GLY A 295 -20.85 8.58 11.80
C GLY A 295 -22.11 9.42 11.53
N ASN A 296 -21.97 10.40 10.66
CA ASN A 296 -23.13 11.17 10.17
C ASN A 296 -23.87 10.34 9.12
N ASN A 297 -24.90 9.67 9.57
CA ASN A 297 -25.78 8.94 8.68
C ASN A 297 -26.72 9.90 7.96
N GLN A 298 -26.21 10.52 6.91
CA GLN A 298 -27.05 11.27 5.97
C GLN A 298 -27.84 10.24 5.17
N GLY A 299 -29.17 10.29 5.26
CA GLY A 299 -30.05 9.46 4.46
C GLY A 299 -29.68 9.51 2.96
N ASN A 300 -30.14 8.54 2.20
CA ASN A 300 -29.88 8.53 0.76
C ASN A 300 -30.56 9.76 0.10
N PRO A 301 -29.79 10.70 -0.51
CA PRO A 301 -30.34 11.92 -1.08
C PRO A 301 -31.28 11.68 -2.26
N PHE A 302 -31.25 10.50 -2.86
CA PHE A 302 -32.11 10.10 -3.99
C PHE A 302 -33.44 9.45 -3.56
N LEU A 303 -33.61 9.18 -2.26
CA LEU A 303 -34.83 8.55 -1.72
C LEU A 303 -35.54 9.53 -0.78
N SER A 304 -36.87 9.63 -0.93
CA SER A 304 -37.67 10.42 0.02
C SER A 304 -37.62 9.82 1.43
N ASN A 305 -37.67 10.66 2.47
CA ASN A 305 -37.68 10.20 3.87
C ASN A 305 -38.78 9.16 4.13
N LYS A 306 -39.97 9.31 3.52
CA LYS A 306 -41.07 8.32 3.63
C LYS A 306 -40.67 6.94 3.12
N ILE A 307 -39.88 6.85 2.06
CA ILE A 307 -39.39 5.58 1.51
C ILE A 307 -38.31 5.00 2.43
N GLN A 308 -37.40 5.86 2.89
CA GLN A 308 -36.33 5.45 3.81
C GLN A 308 -36.92 4.90 5.12
N ASP A 309 -37.90 5.57 5.70
CA ASP A 309 -38.56 5.12 6.92
C ASP A 309 -39.34 3.80 6.70
N LYS A 310 -40.05 3.70 5.57
CA LYS A 310 -40.85 2.51 5.25
C LYS A 310 -40.02 1.24 5.08
N TYR A 311 -38.81 1.38 4.52
CA TYR A 311 -37.92 0.25 4.24
C TYR A 311 -36.73 0.16 5.21
N HIS A 312 -36.76 0.93 6.32
CA HIS A 312 -35.71 0.96 7.34
C HIS A 312 -34.31 1.24 6.77
N ILE A 313 -34.25 2.09 5.74
CA ILE A 313 -32.99 2.49 5.12
C ILE A 313 -32.38 3.59 5.99
N ASN A 314 -31.26 3.27 6.67
CA ASN A 314 -30.55 4.20 7.54
C ASN A 314 -31.35 4.76 8.73
N ASP A 315 -32.33 4.02 9.22
CA ASP A 315 -33.03 4.44 10.42
C ASP A 315 -32.16 4.25 11.69
N LYS A 316 -32.42 5.06 12.72
CA LYS A 316 -31.67 4.99 13.99
C LYS A 316 -31.85 3.65 14.70
N HIS A 317 -32.96 2.96 14.46
CA HIS A 317 -33.25 1.68 15.09
C HIS A 317 -32.41 0.55 14.47
N SER A 318 -32.36 0.48 13.15
CA SER A 318 -31.52 -0.48 12.42
C SER A 318 -30.05 -0.29 12.74
N LEU A 319 -29.58 0.96 12.82
CA LEU A 319 -28.22 1.27 13.26
C LEU A 319 -27.92 0.78 14.67
N LYS A 320 -28.85 0.98 15.60
CA LYS A 320 -28.67 0.51 16.97
C LYS A 320 -28.58 -1.01 17.05
N ILE A 321 -29.42 -1.72 16.31
CA ILE A 321 -29.39 -3.20 16.24
C ILE A 321 -28.05 -3.68 15.65
N ASP A 322 -27.60 -3.06 14.56
CA ASP A 322 -26.31 -3.39 13.93
C ASP A 322 -25.14 -3.17 14.91
N LEU A 323 -25.13 -2.03 15.60
CA LEU A 323 -24.19 -1.72 16.67
C LEU A 323 -24.15 -2.79 17.76
N GLU A 324 -25.33 -3.16 18.29
CA GLU A 324 -25.44 -4.17 19.34
C GLU A 324 -24.91 -5.53 18.86
N ASN A 325 -25.20 -5.91 17.62
CA ASN A 325 -24.70 -7.14 17.01
C ASN A 325 -23.18 -7.13 16.84
N LYS A 326 -22.60 -6.03 16.36
CA LYS A 326 -21.14 -5.86 16.23
C LYS A 326 -20.44 -5.93 17.59
N PHE A 327 -20.95 -5.23 18.60
CA PHE A 327 -20.40 -5.32 19.96
C PHE A 327 -20.58 -6.69 20.59
N LYS A 328 -21.66 -7.40 20.30
CA LYS A 328 -21.86 -8.78 20.75
C LYS A 328 -20.81 -9.72 20.15
N ARG A 329 -20.48 -9.55 18.86
CA ARG A 329 -19.40 -10.30 18.20
C ARG A 329 -18.05 -10.03 18.85
N ILE A 330 -17.69 -8.73 19.05
CA ILE A 330 -16.44 -8.35 19.72
C ILE A 330 -16.32 -8.99 21.10
N ARG A 331 -17.37 -8.91 21.91
CA ARG A 331 -17.40 -9.53 23.26
C ARG A 331 -17.26 -11.05 23.22
N ASN A 332 -17.79 -11.68 22.19
CA ASN A 332 -17.65 -13.13 22.03
C ASN A 332 -16.25 -13.53 21.55
N SER A 333 -15.46 -12.61 21.00
CA SER A 333 -14.15 -12.88 20.45
C SER A 333 -13.00 -12.74 21.45
N SER A 334 -13.18 -12.01 22.56
CA SER A 334 -12.19 -11.88 23.63
C SER A 334 -12.79 -11.54 24.98
N GLU A 335 -12.07 -11.92 26.05
CA GLU A 335 -12.42 -11.54 27.43
C GLU A 335 -11.85 -10.17 27.81
N LYS A 336 -10.82 -9.69 27.11
CA LYS A 336 -10.13 -8.42 27.38
C LYS A 336 -10.31 -7.47 26.21
N ILE A 337 -11.09 -6.42 26.41
CA ILE A 337 -11.44 -5.46 25.36
C ILE A 337 -11.13 -4.05 25.84
N ILE A 338 -10.44 -3.31 24.98
CA ILE A 338 -10.21 -1.87 25.17
C ILE A 338 -10.95 -1.14 24.06
N ILE A 339 -11.70 -0.11 24.44
CA ILE A 339 -12.37 0.79 23.49
C ILE A 339 -11.78 2.18 23.69
N GLN A 340 -11.34 2.79 22.59
CA GLN A 340 -10.71 4.10 22.60
C GLN A 340 -11.48 5.08 21.69
N TYR A 341 -11.75 6.29 22.22
CA TYR A 341 -12.50 7.34 21.52
C TYR A 341 -11.81 8.70 21.65
#